data_5277aa741ce95370a10af6feafc0879c
#
_entry.id   5277aa741ce95370a10af6feafc0879c
#
_cell.length_a   1.000
_cell.length_b   1.000
_cell.length_c   1.000
_cell.angle_alpha   90.00
_cell.angle_beta   90.00
_cell.angle_gamma   90.00
#
_symmetry.space_group_name_H-M   'P 1'
#
loop_
_entity.id
_entity.type
_entity.pdbx_description
1 polymer ?
#
loop_
_entity_poly.entity_id
_entity_poly.type
_entity_poly.pdbx_seq_one_letter_code
_entity_poly.pdbx_strand_id
1 'polypeptide(L)'
;LLVPFLFTFRLFPMLSDQLLADLQARGLLPPAQANAIGDYERARPFSLHYELRTLLYLGIVLLSGGLGVLLYQHLDDLSHSVIVAGISLLMTACFAYAVQQRTPFTWGHPQPAGLLPDYALLLGCLLFLTLEGYLQAQYQFFGTRYGLALALPAVLFFGLAYRFDHRGVLSMAITALASWMGVAVAPVAAITQHYTADPRLTGAAVELGLLLVAAGLWSEFQNRKRHFAFTYLSLGSNLALIAATAALFSYSSAPAWLPAPVAVVVILLLSAFLIWYARRTYSYVFLLLGVLYGYTVVTYLVFELIDRLHTNSSFGSALSEFVFMVYIMSTTVGIVAFFVNIKKFLRPS
;
A
#
# COMPACT_ATOMS: atom_id res chain seq x y z
N LEU A 1 -4.13 -5.23 2.24
CA LEU A 1 -3.42 -5.25 0.93
C LEU A 1 -4.35 -5.57 -0.26
N LEU A 2 -5.53 -6.15 -0.03
CA LEU A 2 -6.53 -6.54 -1.07
C LEU A 2 -7.54 -5.42 -1.40
N VAL A 3 -7.70 -4.42 -0.55
CA VAL A 3 -8.77 -3.41 -0.67
C VAL A 3 -8.59 -2.45 -1.88
N PRO A 4 -7.41 -1.99 -2.29
CA PRO A 4 -7.33 -1.11 -3.45
C PRO A 4 -7.53 -1.84 -4.80
N PHE A 5 -7.46 -3.18 -4.82
CA PHE A 5 -7.62 -3.97 -6.04
C PHE A 5 -9.08 -4.21 -6.43
N LEU A 6 -9.99 -4.25 -5.47
CA LEU A 6 -11.43 -4.50 -5.70
C LEU A 6 -12.20 -3.29 -6.23
N PHE A 7 -11.69 -2.06 -6.05
CA PHE A 7 -12.41 -0.84 -6.45
C PHE A 7 -12.16 -0.42 -7.91
N THR A 8 -11.19 -0.98 -8.61
CA THR A 8 -10.97 -0.69 -10.04
C THR A 8 -11.93 -1.43 -10.97
N PHE A 9 -12.80 -2.27 -10.44
CA PHE A 9 -13.50 -3.34 -11.16
C PHE A 9 -14.75 -2.95 -11.97
N ARG A 10 -15.27 -1.72 -11.92
CA ARG A 10 -16.54 -1.40 -12.60
C ARG A 10 -16.67 -0.04 -13.30
N LEU A 11 -15.60 0.70 -13.51
CA LEU A 11 -15.68 2.08 -14.02
C LEU A 11 -15.21 2.28 -15.46
N PHE A 12 -14.70 1.25 -16.12
CA PHE A 12 -14.08 1.40 -17.44
C PHE A 12 -15.05 1.55 -18.64
N PRO A 13 -16.19 0.84 -18.76
CA PRO A 13 -17.04 1.01 -19.95
C PRO A 13 -17.77 2.36 -20.01
N MET A 14 -18.11 2.95 -18.85
CA MET A 14 -18.76 4.27 -18.81
C MET A 14 -17.81 5.45 -19.10
N LEU A 15 -16.50 5.25 -18.99
CA LEU A 15 -15.50 6.29 -19.21
C LEU A 15 -15.23 6.48 -20.72
N SER A 16 -15.29 5.41 -21.51
CA SER A 16 -15.04 5.45 -22.95
C SER A 16 -16.14 6.21 -23.70
N ASP A 17 -17.41 5.93 -23.42
CA ASP A 17 -18.53 6.62 -24.07
C ASP A 17 -18.57 8.12 -23.72
N GLN A 18 -18.27 8.48 -22.46
CA GLN A 18 -18.19 9.87 -22.04
C GLN A 18 -16.97 10.59 -22.64
N LEU A 19 -15.84 9.93 -22.75
CA LEU A 19 -14.63 10.47 -23.37
C LEU A 19 -14.83 10.69 -24.87
N LEU A 20 -15.45 9.73 -25.55
CA LEU A 20 -15.78 9.85 -26.97
C LEU A 20 -16.74 11.02 -27.21
N ALA A 21 -17.77 11.18 -26.39
CA ALA A 21 -18.72 12.30 -26.49
C ALA A 21 -18.02 13.66 -26.19
N ASP A 22 -17.11 13.74 -25.24
CA ASP A 22 -16.36 14.96 -24.94
C ASP A 22 -15.37 15.33 -26.07
N LEU A 23 -14.70 14.33 -26.67
CA LEU A 23 -13.82 14.52 -27.82
C LEU A 23 -14.59 14.96 -29.08
N GLN A 24 -15.80 14.43 -29.29
CA GLN A 24 -16.69 14.88 -30.34
C GLN A 24 -17.16 16.33 -30.08
N ALA A 25 -17.59 16.66 -28.88
CA ALA A 25 -18.05 17.99 -28.51
C ALA A 25 -16.95 19.05 -28.68
N ARG A 26 -15.68 18.67 -28.49
CA ARG A 26 -14.50 19.54 -28.68
C ARG A 26 -14.03 19.59 -30.13
N GLY A 27 -14.69 18.88 -31.07
CA GLY A 27 -14.32 18.85 -32.47
C GLY A 27 -12.99 18.15 -32.78
N LEU A 28 -12.44 17.42 -31.81
CA LEU A 28 -11.15 16.70 -31.93
C LEU A 28 -11.31 15.33 -32.62
N LEU A 29 -12.54 14.81 -32.65
CA LEU A 29 -12.85 13.50 -33.25
C LEU A 29 -14.04 13.63 -34.22
N PRO A 30 -13.90 13.28 -35.51
CA PRO A 30 -15.01 13.23 -36.47
C PRO A 30 -16.08 12.21 -36.04
N PRO A 31 -17.38 12.48 -36.23
CA PRO A 31 -18.47 11.58 -35.80
C PRO A 31 -18.35 10.16 -36.35
N ALA A 32 -17.88 10.01 -37.61
CA ALA A 32 -17.67 8.70 -38.23
C ALA A 32 -16.59 7.85 -37.49
N GLN A 33 -15.51 8.49 -37.03
CA GLN A 33 -14.46 7.80 -36.29
C GLN A 33 -14.91 7.48 -34.88
N ALA A 34 -15.66 8.36 -34.23
CA ALA A 34 -16.18 8.09 -32.90
C ALA A 34 -17.16 6.92 -32.88
N ASN A 35 -18.03 6.82 -33.88
CA ASN A 35 -18.95 5.70 -34.04
C ASN A 35 -18.17 4.39 -34.30
N ALA A 36 -17.17 4.42 -35.19
CA ALA A 36 -16.34 3.24 -35.49
C ALA A 36 -15.57 2.75 -34.25
N ILE A 37 -15.06 3.66 -33.41
CA ILE A 37 -14.41 3.32 -32.14
C ILE A 37 -15.44 2.76 -31.15
N GLY A 38 -16.61 3.36 -31.00
CA GLY A 38 -17.69 2.87 -30.16
C GLY A 38 -18.18 1.48 -30.55
N ASP A 39 -18.34 1.20 -31.83
CA ASP A 39 -18.73 -0.11 -32.37
C ASP A 39 -17.63 -1.15 -32.17
N TYR A 40 -16.36 -0.78 -32.33
CA TYR A 40 -15.22 -1.63 -32.05
C TYR A 40 -15.12 -1.98 -30.54
N GLU A 41 -15.35 -1.01 -29.63
CA GLU A 41 -15.34 -1.25 -28.20
C GLU A 41 -16.53 -2.12 -27.75
N ARG A 42 -17.72 -1.95 -28.33
CA ARG A 42 -18.89 -2.78 -28.06
C ARG A 42 -18.75 -4.21 -28.59
N ALA A 43 -18.09 -4.37 -29.74
CA ALA A 43 -17.80 -5.66 -30.35
C ALA A 43 -16.61 -6.37 -29.70
N ARG A 44 -15.85 -5.68 -28.83
CA ARG A 44 -14.68 -6.24 -28.15
C ARG A 44 -15.11 -7.34 -27.19
N PRO A 45 -14.59 -8.57 -27.30
CA PRO A 45 -14.89 -9.61 -26.34
C PRO A 45 -14.49 -9.14 -24.95
N PHE A 46 -15.31 -9.49 -23.96
CA PHE A 46 -15.06 -9.14 -22.55
C PHE A 46 -13.63 -9.53 -22.19
N SER A 47 -12.80 -8.55 -21.79
CA SER A 47 -11.41 -8.79 -21.46
C SER A 47 -11.30 -9.35 -20.06
N LEU A 48 -11.19 -10.66 -19.94
CA LEU A 48 -10.90 -11.38 -18.69
C LEU A 48 -9.46 -11.17 -18.18
N HIS A 49 -8.69 -10.29 -18.82
CA HIS A 49 -7.27 -10.13 -18.51
C HIS A 49 -7.01 -9.68 -17.06
N TYR A 50 -7.80 -8.73 -16.56
CA TYR A 50 -7.64 -8.23 -15.20
C TYR A 50 -8.11 -9.24 -14.15
N GLU A 51 -9.21 -9.93 -14.43
CA GLU A 51 -9.77 -10.98 -13.58
C GLU A 51 -8.81 -12.16 -13.46
N LEU A 52 -8.31 -12.66 -14.58
CA LEU A 52 -7.32 -13.73 -14.62
C LEU A 52 -6.03 -13.32 -13.89
N ARG A 53 -5.58 -12.10 -14.08
CA ARG A 53 -4.40 -11.58 -13.40
C ARG A 53 -4.60 -11.54 -11.88
N THR A 54 -5.75 -11.05 -11.42
CA THR A 54 -6.09 -11.01 -9.99
C THR A 54 -6.20 -12.42 -9.41
N LEU A 55 -6.83 -13.34 -10.15
CA LEU A 55 -7.00 -14.72 -9.74
C LEU A 55 -5.65 -15.46 -9.65
N LEU A 56 -4.74 -15.18 -10.58
CA LEU A 56 -3.38 -15.70 -10.55
C LEU A 56 -2.58 -15.16 -9.35
N TYR A 57 -2.66 -13.86 -9.06
CA TYR A 57 -2.02 -13.30 -7.86
C TYR A 57 -2.59 -13.93 -6.59
N LEU A 58 -3.90 -14.07 -6.50
CA LEU A 58 -4.55 -14.73 -5.37
C LEU A 58 -4.11 -16.19 -5.27
N GLY A 59 -4.07 -16.91 -6.39
CA GLY A 59 -3.61 -18.30 -6.46
C GLY A 59 -2.18 -18.48 -5.97
N ILE A 60 -1.27 -17.57 -6.33
CA ILE A 60 0.13 -17.59 -5.87
C ILE A 60 0.22 -17.35 -4.36
N VAL A 61 -0.53 -16.39 -3.83
CA VAL A 61 -0.56 -16.11 -2.39
C VAL A 61 -1.15 -17.29 -1.62
N LEU A 62 -2.25 -17.88 -2.11
CA LEU A 62 -2.86 -19.05 -1.49
C LEU A 62 -1.95 -20.30 -1.57
N LEU A 63 -1.26 -20.49 -2.70
CA LEU A 63 -0.30 -21.59 -2.86
C LEU A 63 0.85 -21.47 -1.86
N SER A 64 1.44 -20.27 -1.76
CA SER A 64 2.52 -20.01 -0.80
C SER A 64 2.06 -20.15 0.65
N GLY A 65 0.89 -19.58 1.00
CA GLY A 65 0.31 -19.70 2.34
C GLY A 65 -0.10 -21.15 2.67
N GLY A 66 -0.74 -21.83 1.72
CA GLY A 66 -1.13 -23.23 1.85
C GLY A 66 0.08 -24.17 2.01
N LEU A 67 1.15 -23.93 1.27
CA LEU A 67 2.41 -24.65 1.45
C LEU A 67 2.98 -24.43 2.85
N GLY A 68 2.96 -23.21 3.36
CA GLY A 68 3.40 -22.90 4.73
C GLY A 68 2.58 -23.65 5.79
N VAL A 69 1.24 -23.70 5.65
CA VAL A 69 0.36 -24.44 6.56
C VAL A 69 0.58 -25.94 6.49
N LEU A 70 0.69 -26.50 5.27
CA LEU A 70 0.99 -27.92 5.06
C LEU A 70 2.31 -28.33 5.71
N LEU A 71 3.34 -27.50 5.54
CA LEU A 71 4.64 -27.73 6.16
C LEU A 71 4.52 -27.71 7.69
N TYR A 72 3.76 -26.76 8.24
CA TYR A 72 3.56 -26.67 9.67
C TYR A 72 2.82 -27.89 10.26
N GLN A 73 1.83 -28.44 9.55
CA GLN A 73 1.03 -29.59 10.00
C GLN A 73 1.77 -30.93 9.90
N HIS A 74 2.70 -31.09 8.95
CA HIS A 74 3.41 -32.35 8.68
C HIS A 74 4.91 -32.26 9.03
N LEU A 75 5.27 -31.36 9.92
CA LEU A 75 6.67 -31.18 10.36
C LEU A 75 7.29 -32.45 10.94
N ASP A 76 6.46 -33.28 11.63
CA ASP A 76 6.92 -34.48 12.30
C ASP A 76 7.01 -35.70 11.36
N ASP A 77 6.30 -35.68 10.23
CA ASP A 77 6.21 -36.84 9.30
C ASP A 77 7.30 -36.80 8.21
N LEU A 78 7.79 -35.63 7.85
CA LEU A 78 8.76 -35.44 6.77
C LEU A 78 10.12 -35.04 7.33
N SER A 79 11.19 -35.59 6.75
CA SER A 79 12.54 -35.11 7.06
C SER A 79 12.68 -33.62 6.71
N HIS A 80 13.12 -32.80 7.66
CA HIS A 80 13.37 -31.39 7.48
C HIS A 80 14.25 -31.08 6.25
N SER A 81 15.22 -31.95 5.96
CA SER A 81 16.10 -31.82 4.78
C SER A 81 15.34 -31.93 3.48
N VAL A 82 14.34 -32.82 3.39
CA VAL A 82 13.50 -32.99 2.21
C VAL A 82 12.65 -31.75 1.96
N ILE A 83 12.08 -31.17 3.02
CA ILE A 83 11.29 -29.95 2.95
C ILE A 83 12.13 -28.78 2.44
N VAL A 84 13.31 -28.57 3.05
CA VAL A 84 14.23 -27.49 2.64
C VAL A 84 14.69 -27.69 1.20
N ALA A 85 15.03 -28.92 0.81
CA ALA A 85 15.45 -29.23 -0.56
C ALA A 85 14.32 -28.98 -1.56
N GLY A 86 13.08 -29.40 -1.25
CA GLY A 86 11.92 -29.20 -2.12
C GLY A 86 11.59 -27.72 -2.35
N ILE A 87 11.52 -26.92 -1.28
CA ILE A 87 11.27 -25.47 -1.38
C ILE A 87 12.39 -24.79 -2.15
N SER A 88 13.67 -25.13 -1.82
CA SER A 88 14.84 -24.55 -2.48
C SER A 88 14.90 -24.87 -3.97
N LEU A 89 14.54 -26.10 -4.35
CA LEU A 89 14.48 -26.52 -5.75
C LEU A 89 13.41 -25.74 -6.51
N LEU A 90 12.19 -25.66 -5.96
CA LEU A 90 11.08 -24.95 -6.59
C LEU A 90 11.39 -23.43 -6.70
N MET A 91 11.92 -22.83 -5.64
CA MET A 91 12.36 -21.44 -5.61
C MET A 91 13.41 -21.16 -6.70
N THR A 92 14.43 -22.02 -6.77
CA THR A 92 15.52 -21.89 -7.76
C THR A 92 14.99 -22.05 -9.19
N ALA A 93 14.06 -22.98 -9.42
CA ALA A 93 13.41 -23.17 -10.71
C ALA A 93 12.61 -21.91 -11.13
N CYS A 94 11.87 -21.30 -10.20
CA CYS A 94 11.13 -20.07 -10.44
C CYS A 94 12.06 -18.91 -10.81
N PHE A 95 13.14 -18.69 -10.06
CA PHE A 95 14.11 -17.66 -10.37
C PHE A 95 14.86 -17.92 -11.67
N ALA A 96 15.26 -19.17 -11.93
CA ALA A 96 15.92 -19.54 -13.19
C ALA A 96 15.04 -19.25 -14.39
N TYR A 97 13.76 -19.62 -14.32
CA TYR A 97 12.77 -19.31 -15.37
C TYR A 97 12.60 -17.80 -15.58
N ALA A 98 12.44 -17.03 -14.49
CA ALA A 98 12.32 -15.57 -14.57
C ALA A 98 13.58 -14.93 -15.19
N VAL A 99 14.78 -15.43 -14.85
CA VAL A 99 16.05 -14.95 -15.41
C VAL A 99 16.19 -15.30 -16.90
N GLN A 100 15.74 -16.47 -17.34
CA GLN A 100 15.80 -16.86 -18.77
C GLN A 100 14.90 -15.98 -19.64
N GLN A 101 13.75 -15.56 -19.12
CA GLN A 101 12.76 -14.75 -19.83
C GLN A 101 12.94 -13.24 -19.59
N ARG A 102 14.05 -12.82 -18.99
CA ARG A 102 14.27 -11.43 -18.61
C ARG A 102 14.42 -10.53 -19.83
N THR A 103 13.81 -9.35 -19.76
CA THR A 103 14.05 -8.25 -20.69
C THR A 103 15.34 -7.48 -20.37
N PRO A 104 15.96 -6.82 -21.35
CA PRO A 104 17.10 -5.94 -21.09
C PRO A 104 16.73 -4.85 -20.10
N PHE A 105 17.68 -4.49 -19.21
CA PHE A 105 17.46 -3.45 -18.21
C PHE A 105 17.31 -2.08 -18.88
N THR A 106 16.24 -1.36 -18.54
CA THR A 106 16.00 0.01 -19.01
C THR A 106 15.58 0.91 -17.83
N TRP A 107 16.04 2.16 -17.85
CA TRP A 107 15.57 3.17 -16.87
C TRP A 107 14.21 3.77 -17.22
N GLY A 108 13.75 3.58 -18.46
CA GLY A 108 12.49 4.09 -18.98
C GLY A 108 11.30 3.16 -18.75
N HIS A 109 10.34 3.18 -19.70
CA HIS A 109 9.18 2.28 -19.65
C HIS A 109 9.63 0.82 -19.88
N PRO A 110 9.25 -0.09 -18.99
CA PRO A 110 9.56 -1.50 -19.15
C PRO A 110 8.76 -2.08 -20.32
N GLN A 111 9.42 -2.91 -21.12
CA GLN A 111 8.71 -3.81 -22.02
C GLN A 111 8.15 -4.97 -21.18
N PRO A 112 6.87 -5.34 -21.35
CA PRO A 112 6.29 -6.43 -20.58
C PRO A 112 7.01 -7.74 -20.91
N ALA A 113 7.61 -8.37 -19.92
CA ALA A 113 8.29 -9.68 -20.07
C ALA A 113 7.30 -10.83 -20.34
N GLY A 114 6.03 -10.59 -20.13
CA GLY A 114 4.96 -11.59 -20.19
C GLY A 114 4.38 -11.90 -18.80
N LEU A 115 3.22 -12.54 -18.78
CA LEU A 115 2.54 -12.85 -17.52
C LEU A 115 3.27 -13.92 -16.70
N LEU A 116 3.67 -15.01 -17.35
CA LEU A 116 4.28 -16.16 -16.66
C LEU A 116 5.61 -15.84 -15.96
N PRO A 117 6.57 -15.12 -16.56
CA PRO A 117 7.80 -14.71 -15.88
C PRO A 117 7.55 -13.83 -14.66
N ASP A 118 6.56 -12.91 -14.74
CA ASP A 118 6.19 -12.03 -13.63
C ASP A 118 5.65 -12.84 -12.43
N TYR A 119 4.81 -13.84 -12.70
CA TYR A 119 4.27 -14.71 -11.66
C TYR A 119 5.31 -15.68 -11.09
N ALA A 120 6.20 -16.21 -11.93
CA ALA A 120 7.29 -17.05 -11.47
C ALA A 120 8.24 -16.27 -10.54
N LEU A 121 8.56 -15.03 -10.88
CA LEU A 121 9.36 -14.16 -10.02
C LEU A 121 8.69 -13.91 -8.67
N LEU A 122 7.39 -13.61 -8.68
CA LEU A 122 6.64 -13.36 -7.45
C LEU A 122 6.57 -14.62 -6.57
N LEU A 123 6.28 -15.78 -7.18
CA LEU A 123 6.28 -17.05 -6.49
C LEU A 123 7.66 -17.38 -5.90
N GLY A 124 8.73 -17.15 -6.66
CA GLY A 124 10.10 -17.30 -6.17
C GLY A 124 10.41 -16.45 -4.94
N CYS A 125 9.95 -15.19 -4.93
CA CYS A 125 10.09 -14.30 -3.77
C CYS A 125 9.29 -14.79 -2.56
N LEU A 126 8.06 -15.29 -2.76
CA LEU A 126 7.24 -15.84 -1.68
C LEU A 126 7.82 -17.13 -1.12
N LEU A 127 8.32 -18.03 -2.01
CA LEU A 127 9.02 -19.26 -1.59
C LEU A 127 10.31 -18.95 -0.82
N PHE A 128 11.02 -17.88 -1.20
CA PHE A 128 12.17 -17.40 -0.46
C PHE A 128 11.80 -17.01 0.98
N LEU A 129 10.73 -16.24 1.17
CA LEU A 129 10.22 -15.90 2.52
C LEU A 129 9.76 -17.14 3.29
N THR A 130 9.12 -18.10 2.62
CA THR A 130 8.70 -19.36 3.24
C THR A 130 9.91 -20.17 3.69
N LEU A 131 10.95 -20.28 2.86
CA LEU A 131 12.19 -20.98 3.18
C LEU A 131 12.91 -20.32 4.35
N GLU A 132 13.05 -19.00 4.30
CA GLU A 132 13.72 -18.23 5.35
C GLU A 132 12.99 -18.34 6.69
N GLY A 133 11.66 -18.19 6.67
CA GLY A 133 10.82 -18.37 7.87
C GLY A 133 10.94 -19.78 8.44
N TYR A 134 10.95 -20.80 7.57
CA TYR A 134 11.14 -22.20 7.99
C TYR A 134 12.51 -22.44 8.61
N LEU A 135 13.59 -21.93 7.98
CA LEU A 135 14.95 -22.05 8.52
C LEU A 135 15.10 -21.33 9.86
N GLN A 136 14.45 -20.17 10.02
CA GLN A 136 14.47 -19.45 11.29
C GLN A 136 13.68 -20.19 12.38
N ALA A 137 12.50 -20.71 12.04
CA ALA A 137 11.65 -21.42 13.02
C ALA A 137 12.28 -22.74 13.48
N GLN A 138 12.84 -23.52 12.54
CA GLN A 138 13.33 -24.86 12.82
C GLN A 138 14.79 -24.90 13.26
N TYR A 139 15.65 -24.07 12.67
CA TYR A 139 17.08 -24.12 12.92
C TYR A 139 17.62 -22.88 13.63
N GLN A 140 16.78 -21.87 13.89
CA GLN A 140 17.21 -20.57 14.42
C GLN A 140 18.43 -20.02 13.65
N PHE A 141 18.39 -20.13 12.32
CA PHE A 141 19.52 -19.84 11.43
C PHE A 141 20.16 -18.47 11.66
N PHE A 142 19.36 -17.45 11.99
CA PHE A 142 19.85 -16.12 12.36
C PHE A 142 20.03 -15.95 13.89
N GLY A 143 19.76 -17.00 14.69
CA GLY A 143 19.78 -16.94 16.13
C GLY A 143 18.85 -15.84 16.66
N THR A 144 19.36 -15.01 17.57
CA THR A 144 18.63 -13.87 18.15
C THR A 144 18.61 -12.62 17.27
N ARG A 145 19.28 -12.66 16.10
CA ARG A 145 19.40 -11.52 15.18
C ARG A 145 18.23 -11.48 14.19
N TYR A 146 17.02 -11.41 14.69
CA TYR A 146 15.79 -11.37 13.87
C TYR A 146 15.79 -10.23 12.84
N GLY A 147 16.55 -9.14 13.10
CA GLY A 147 16.70 -8.05 12.13
C GLY A 147 17.36 -8.49 10.83
N LEU A 148 18.28 -9.47 10.85
CA LEU A 148 18.90 -9.97 9.61
C LEU A 148 17.92 -10.76 8.75
N ALA A 149 17.02 -11.53 9.39
CA ALA A 149 15.96 -12.26 8.70
C ALA A 149 14.99 -11.35 7.94
N LEU A 150 14.88 -10.08 8.29
CA LEU A 150 14.03 -9.11 7.59
C LEU A 150 14.82 -8.20 6.65
N ALA A 151 16.09 -7.92 6.97
CA ALA A 151 16.95 -7.12 6.12
C ALA A 151 17.33 -7.84 4.82
N LEU A 152 17.61 -9.15 4.90
CA LEU A 152 18.03 -9.93 3.74
C LEU A 152 16.96 -9.97 2.64
N PRO A 153 15.68 -10.31 2.90
CA PRO A 153 14.63 -10.21 1.88
C PRO A 153 14.41 -8.77 1.40
N ALA A 154 14.53 -7.75 2.26
CA ALA A 154 14.41 -6.37 1.82
C ALA A 154 15.42 -6.03 0.73
N VAL A 155 16.71 -6.28 0.97
CA VAL A 155 17.79 -6.01 0.01
C VAL A 155 17.61 -6.83 -1.28
N LEU A 156 17.34 -8.14 -1.15
CA LEU A 156 17.13 -9.02 -2.29
C LEU A 156 15.97 -8.56 -3.16
N PHE A 157 14.83 -8.25 -2.55
CA PHE A 157 13.62 -7.87 -3.29
C PHE A 157 13.75 -6.49 -3.92
N PHE A 158 14.45 -5.53 -3.32
CA PHE A 158 14.79 -4.28 -4.00
C PHE A 158 15.61 -4.55 -5.26
N GLY A 159 16.65 -5.37 -5.17
CA GLY A 159 17.47 -5.75 -6.34
C GLY A 159 16.63 -6.41 -7.44
N LEU A 160 15.79 -7.38 -7.08
CA LEU A 160 14.92 -8.07 -8.03
C LEU A 160 13.85 -7.13 -8.61
N ALA A 161 13.21 -6.28 -7.80
CA ALA A 161 12.21 -5.33 -8.25
C ALA A 161 12.76 -4.38 -9.32
N TYR A 162 13.94 -3.80 -9.09
CA TYR A 162 14.59 -2.91 -10.06
C TYR A 162 15.11 -3.64 -11.27
N ARG A 163 15.60 -4.89 -11.11
CA ARG A 163 16.14 -5.69 -12.23
C ARG A 163 15.06 -6.19 -13.18
N PHE A 164 13.91 -6.58 -12.64
CA PHE A 164 12.79 -7.16 -13.39
C PHE A 164 11.61 -6.20 -13.61
N ASP A 165 11.72 -4.96 -13.16
CA ASP A 165 10.66 -3.94 -13.29
C ASP A 165 9.31 -4.35 -12.65
N HIS A 166 9.35 -5.14 -11.55
CA HIS A 166 8.16 -5.74 -10.98
C HIS A 166 7.64 -4.96 -9.76
N ARG A 167 6.46 -4.31 -9.88
CA ARG A 167 5.84 -3.50 -8.82
C ARG A 167 5.46 -4.32 -7.58
N GLY A 168 5.00 -5.57 -7.76
CA GLY A 168 4.64 -6.47 -6.66
C GLY A 168 5.85 -6.83 -5.80
N VAL A 169 6.99 -7.12 -6.42
CA VAL A 169 8.25 -7.40 -5.70
C VAL A 169 8.75 -6.14 -4.99
N LEU A 170 8.58 -4.95 -5.59
CA LEU A 170 8.88 -3.69 -4.91
C LEU A 170 8.01 -3.49 -3.66
N SER A 171 6.72 -3.82 -3.73
CA SER A 171 5.84 -3.77 -2.55
C SER A 171 6.33 -4.69 -1.44
N MET A 172 6.77 -5.92 -1.79
CA MET A 172 7.36 -6.87 -0.83
C MET A 172 8.66 -6.32 -0.24
N ALA A 173 9.52 -5.68 -1.05
CA ALA A 173 10.76 -5.06 -0.59
C ALA A 173 10.50 -3.93 0.42
N ILE A 174 9.55 -3.04 0.13
CA ILE A 174 9.17 -1.94 1.03
C ILE A 174 8.56 -2.50 2.33
N THR A 175 7.72 -3.52 2.24
CA THR A 175 7.13 -4.16 3.43
C THR A 175 8.21 -4.84 4.28
N ALA A 176 9.15 -5.56 3.68
CA ALA A 176 10.27 -6.17 4.38
C ALA A 176 11.18 -5.11 5.03
N LEU A 177 11.45 -3.99 4.35
CA LEU A 177 12.20 -2.86 4.90
C LEU A 177 11.50 -2.25 6.12
N ALA A 178 10.18 -2.03 6.03
CA ALA A 178 9.39 -1.49 7.14
C ALA A 178 9.38 -2.47 8.33
N SER A 179 9.25 -3.77 8.07
CA SER A 179 9.31 -4.81 9.10
C SER A 179 10.70 -4.88 9.76
N TRP A 180 11.77 -4.80 8.95
CA TRP A 180 13.14 -4.75 9.48
C TRP A 180 13.35 -3.56 10.42
N MET A 181 12.90 -2.38 10.01
CA MET A 181 13.01 -1.19 10.84
C MET A 181 12.17 -1.32 12.12
N GLY A 182 10.97 -1.91 12.02
CA GLY A 182 10.14 -2.21 13.19
C GLY A 182 10.86 -3.07 14.22
N VAL A 183 11.49 -4.15 13.79
CA VAL A 183 12.26 -5.05 14.68
C VAL A 183 13.57 -4.41 15.16
N ALA A 184 14.21 -3.55 14.35
CA ALA A 184 15.42 -2.85 14.75
C ALA A 184 15.17 -1.82 15.87
N VAL A 185 14.02 -1.14 15.84
CA VAL A 185 13.62 -0.10 16.80
C VAL A 185 12.97 -0.72 18.04
N ALA A 186 12.08 -1.71 17.86
CA ALA A 186 11.37 -2.41 18.92
C ALA A 186 11.73 -3.90 18.88
N PRO A 187 12.63 -4.39 19.76
CA PRO A 187 13.01 -5.79 19.82
C PRO A 187 11.79 -6.71 19.96
N VAL A 188 11.84 -7.87 19.31
CA VAL A 188 10.72 -8.86 19.28
C VAL A 188 10.17 -9.17 20.67
N ALA A 189 11.01 -9.15 21.71
CA ALA A 189 10.58 -9.34 23.10
C ALA A 189 9.58 -8.26 23.58
N ALA A 190 9.70 -7.03 23.10
CA ALA A 190 8.76 -5.96 23.42
C ALA A 190 7.41 -6.14 22.67
N ILE A 191 7.45 -6.70 21.47
CA ILE A 191 6.24 -6.97 20.65
C ILE A 191 5.43 -8.14 21.27
N THR A 192 6.10 -9.17 21.77
CA THR A 192 5.44 -10.36 22.35
C THR A 192 4.83 -10.09 23.72
N GLN A 193 5.28 -9.08 24.46
CA GLN A 193 4.78 -8.74 25.79
C GLN A 193 3.57 -7.80 25.81
N HIS A 194 2.90 -7.56 24.67
CA HIS A 194 1.72 -6.69 24.55
C HIS A 194 1.94 -5.24 25.06
N TYR A 195 3.17 -4.77 25.10
CA TYR A 195 3.43 -3.37 25.38
C TYR A 195 2.93 -2.52 24.22
N THR A 196 1.99 -1.63 24.52
CA THR A 196 1.50 -0.57 23.63
C THR A 196 2.66 0.07 22.90
N ALA A 197 2.51 0.24 21.60
CA ALA A 197 3.52 0.64 20.62
C ALA A 197 4.62 1.53 21.21
N ASP A 198 5.88 1.07 21.15
CA ASP A 198 7.02 1.88 21.54
C ASP A 198 6.95 3.23 20.82
N PRO A 199 6.96 4.37 21.52
CA PRO A 199 6.89 5.69 20.91
C PRO A 199 7.97 5.95 19.84
N ARG A 200 9.12 5.27 19.95
CA ARG A 200 10.20 5.33 18.95
C ARG A 200 9.80 4.68 17.64
N LEU A 201 8.98 3.62 17.69
CA LEU A 201 8.51 2.90 16.50
C LEU A 201 7.63 3.79 15.63
N THR A 202 6.73 4.56 16.23
CA THR A 202 5.85 5.47 15.48
C THR A 202 6.64 6.57 14.78
N GLY A 203 7.63 7.17 15.45
CA GLY A 203 8.52 8.17 14.84
C GLY A 203 9.32 7.60 13.67
N ALA A 204 10.01 6.47 13.88
CA ALA A 204 10.78 5.82 12.84
C ALA A 204 9.93 5.39 11.63
N ALA A 205 8.69 4.93 11.87
CA ALA A 205 7.78 4.56 10.79
C ALA A 205 7.29 5.78 9.99
N VAL A 206 7.07 6.93 10.64
CA VAL A 206 6.78 8.20 9.95
C VAL A 206 7.95 8.64 9.11
N GLU A 207 9.17 8.63 9.66
CA GLU A 207 10.40 8.99 8.93
C GLU A 207 10.60 8.11 7.70
N LEU A 208 10.50 6.78 7.84
CA LEU A 208 10.60 5.86 6.71
C LEU A 208 9.51 6.13 5.67
N GLY A 209 8.27 6.32 6.11
CA GLY A 209 7.16 6.60 5.22
C GLY A 209 7.39 7.87 4.40
N LEU A 210 7.88 8.95 5.03
CA LEU A 210 8.22 10.20 4.36
C LEU A 210 9.41 10.04 3.41
N LEU A 211 10.44 9.26 3.78
CA LEU A 211 11.56 8.94 2.89
C LEU A 211 11.10 8.16 1.65
N LEU A 212 10.18 7.21 1.81
CA LEU A 212 9.60 6.48 0.69
C LEU A 212 8.77 7.41 -0.22
N VAL A 213 7.99 8.34 0.35
CA VAL A 213 7.27 9.37 -0.43
C VAL A 213 8.25 10.23 -1.21
N ALA A 214 9.33 10.68 -0.58
CA ALA A 214 10.38 11.46 -1.23
C ALA A 214 11.07 10.66 -2.36
N ALA A 215 11.37 9.37 -2.15
CA ALA A 215 11.91 8.47 -3.16
C ALA A 215 10.96 8.31 -4.36
N GLY A 216 9.65 8.19 -4.10
CA GLY A 216 8.62 8.12 -5.14
C GLY A 216 8.56 9.39 -5.98
N LEU A 217 8.56 10.55 -5.35
CA LEU A 217 8.61 11.86 -6.04
C LEU A 217 9.91 12.02 -6.84
N TRP A 218 11.04 11.65 -6.25
CA TRP A 218 12.33 11.68 -6.94
C TRP A 218 12.33 10.81 -8.21
N SER A 219 11.78 9.59 -8.13
CA SER A 219 11.61 8.68 -9.27
C SER A 219 10.74 9.30 -10.37
N GLU A 220 9.68 10.01 -9.98
CA GLU A 220 8.78 10.70 -10.91
C GLU A 220 9.47 11.91 -11.58
N PHE A 221 10.14 12.77 -10.81
CA PHE A 221 10.83 13.96 -11.33
C PHE A 221 11.98 13.63 -12.27
N GLN A 222 12.75 12.59 -11.97
CA GLN A 222 13.84 12.17 -12.84
C GLN A 222 13.41 11.30 -14.03
N ASN A 223 12.13 10.94 -14.14
CA ASN A 223 11.61 9.99 -15.13
C ASN A 223 12.35 8.62 -15.12
N ARG A 224 12.99 8.27 -14.00
CA ARG A 224 13.65 6.98 -13.81
C ARG A 224 12.70 6.02 -13.11
N LYS A 225 12.33 4.92 -13.79
CA LYS A 225 11.38 3.93 -13.23
C LYS A 225 10.09 4.58 -12.72
N ARG A 226 9.56 5.57 -13.45
CA ARG A 226 8.38 6.36 -13.08
C ARG A 226 7.19 5.50 -12.63
N HIS A 227 7.06 4.29 -13.17
CA HIS A 227 6.00 3.36 -12.78
C HIS A 227 6.10 2.86 -11.32
N PHE A 228 7.27 2.99 -10.66
CA PHE A 228 7.44 2.68 -9.25
C PHE A 228 7.00 3.81 -8.32
N ALA A 229 6.88 5.03 -8.83
CA ALA A 229 6.46 6.20 -8.03
C ALA A 229 5.13 5.95 -7.32
N PHE A 230 4.14 5.35 -8.01
CA PHE A 230 2.86 4.99 -7.41
C PHE A 230 3.01 4.03 -6.20
N THR A 231 3.87 3.02 -6.31
CA THR A 231 4.09 2.05 -5.23
C THR A 231 4.78 2.71 -4.03
N TYR A 232 5.81 3.50 -4.28
CA TYR A 232 6.51 4.25 -3.23
C TYR A 232 5.59 5.25 -2.52
N LEU A 233 4.85 6.06 -3.29
CA LEU A 233 3.93 7.05 -2.74
C LEU A 233 2.78 6.40 -1.97
N SER A 234 2.17 5.34 -2.49
CA SER A 234 1.04 4.69 -1.83
C SER A 234 1.44 3.98 -0.54
N LEU A 235 2.53 3.19 -0.55
CA LEU A 235 2.98 2.48 0.64
C LEU A 235 3.64 3.42 1.65
N GLY A 236 4.46 4.37 1.19
CA GLY A 236 5.12 5.34 2.04
C GLY A 236 4.12 6.25 2.76
N SER A 237 3.13 6.80 2.04
CA SER A 237 2.09 7.63 2.66
C SER A 237 1.21 6.85 3.62
N ASN A 238 0.84 5.60 3.29
CA ASN A 238 0.10 4.74 4.21
C ASN A 238 0.89 4.49 5.50
N LEU A 239 2.17 4.12 5.39
CA LEU A 239 3.02 3.88 6.55
C LEU A 239 3.12 5.11 7.44
N ALA A 240 3.42 6.29 6.84
CA ALA A 240 3.53 7.54 7.59
C ALA A 240 2.21 7.94 8.26
N LEU A 241 1.08 7.84 7.54
CA LEU A 241 -0.23 8.25 8.06
C LEU A 241 -0.74 7.31 9.15
N ILE A 242 -0.58 5.99 8.99
CA ILE A 242 -0.92 5.00 10.04
C ILE A 242 -0.10 5.25 11.29
N ALA A 243 1.21 5.42 11.16
CA ALA A 243 2.10 5.63 12.28
C ALA A 243 1.83 6.99 12.99
N ALA A 244 1.64 8.07 12.24
CA ALA A 244 1.30 9.36 12.81
C ALA A 244 -0.07 9.35 13.50
N THR A 245 -1.06 8.63 12.95
CA THR A 245 -2.37 8.45 13.59
C THR A 245 -2.23 7.63 14.88
N ALA A 246 -1.44 6.55 14.87
CA ALA A 246 -1.16 5.77 16.08
C ALA A 246 -0.51 6.63 17.17
N ALA A 247 0.37 7.56 16.82
CA ALA A 247 0.98 8.49 17.76
C ALA A 247 -0.05 9.42 18.45
N LEU A 248 -1.14 9.83 17.73
CA LEU A 248 -2.20 10.66 18.33
C LEU A 248 -2.96 9.95 19.44
N PHE A 249 -3.13 8.62 19.32
CA PHE A 249 -3.91 7.80 20.27
C PHE A 249 -3.03 7.05 21.28
N SER A 250 -1.72 7.33 21.30
CA SER A 250 -0.80 6.71 22.27
C SER A 250 -0.89 7.40 23.63
N TYR A 251 -1.42 6.71 24.63
CA TYR A 251 -1.50 7.16 26.03
C TYR A 251 -0.22 6.83 26.83
N SER A 252 0.94 6.77 26.19
CA SER A 252 2.19 6.43 26.87
C SER A 252 2.72 7.62 27.68
N SER A 253 3.08 7.38 28.95
CA SER A 253 3.80 8.33 29.81
C SER A 253 5.27 8.52 29.42
N ALA A 254 5.78 7.72 28.48
CA ALA A 254 7.14 7.87 27.97
C ALA A 254 7.25 9.10 27.06
N PRO A 255 8.42 9.79 27.03
CA PRO A 255 8.62 10.93 26.15
C PRO A 255 8.37 10.49 24.69
N ALA A 256 7.34 11.07 24.08
CA ALA A 256 6.96 10.73 22.73
C ALA A 256 8.03 11.19 21.73
N TRP A 257 8.58 10.28 20.93
CA TRP A 257 9.47 10.62 19.83
C TRP A 257 8.75 11.51 18.80
N LEU A 258 7.44 11.32 18.64
CA LEU A 258 6.58 12.14 17.82
C LEU A 258 5.48 12.77 18.71
N PRO A 259 5.62 14.02 19.15
CA PRO A 259 4.58 14.71 19.92
C PRO A 259 3.28 14.87 19.14
N ALA A 260 2.13 14.78 19.82
CA ALA A 260 0.81 14.88 19.18
C ALA A 260 0.64 16.12 18.26
N PRO A 261 1.09 17.34 18.61
CA PRO A 261 1.01 18.48 17.70
C PRO A 261 1.78 18.28 16.39
N VAL A 262 2.95 17.63 16.46
CA VAL A 262 3.76 17.33 15.28
C VAL A 262 3.08 16.27 14.44
N ALA A 263 2.50 15.23 15.05
CA ALA A 263 1.74 14.22 14.34
C ALA A 263 0.53 14.84 13.61
N VAL A 264 -0.21 15.74 14.24
CA VAL A 264 -1.31 16.51 13.62
C VAL A 264 -0.83 17.24 12.37
N VAL A 265 0.28 17.99 12.48
CA VAL A 265 0.85 18.74 11.34
C VAL A 265 1.26 17.81 10.21
N VAL A 266 1.93 16.70 10.52
CA VAL A 266 2.35 15.70 9.53
C VAL A 266 1.14 15.12 8.78
N ILE A 267 0.08 14.71 9.50
CA ILE A 267 -1.12 14.15 8.88
C ILE A 267 -1.81 15.19 7.99
N LEU A 268 -1.96 16.44 8.47
CA LEU A 268 -2.60 17.50 7.69
C LEU A 268 -1.82 17.83 6.41
N LEU A 269 -0.50 17.99 6.51
CA LEU A 269 0.34 18.30 5.35
C LEU A 269 0.35 17.16 4.34
N LEU A 270 0.50 15.91 4.82
CA LEU A 270 0.53 14.75 3.94
C LEU A 270 -0.85 14.50 3.31
N SER A 271 -1.95 14.67 4.06
CA SER A 271 -3.32 14.57 3.53
C SER A 271 -3.59 15.64 2.47
N ALA A 272 -3.22 16.88 2.71
CA ALA A 272 -3.34 17.97 1.74
C ALA A 272 -2.51 17.68 0.47
N PHE A 273 -1.27 17.22 0.64
CA PHE A 273 -0.41 16.80 -0.46
C PHE A 273 -1.05 15.67 -1.27
N LEU A 274 -1.59 14.64 -0.62
CA LEU A 274 -2.24 13.51 -1.30
C LEU A 274 -3.49 13.93 -2.09
N ILE A 275 -4.30 14.84 -1.54
CA ILE A 275 -5.47 15.39 -2.23
C ILE A 275 -5.03 16.20 -3.46
N TRP A 276 -4.00 17.04 -3.31
CA TRP A 276 -3.43 17.79 -4.44
C TRP A 276 -2.85 16.87 -5.51
N TYR A 277 -2.06 15.87 -5.10
CA TYR A 277 -1.47 14.88 -6.01
C TYR A 277 -2.53 14.01 -6.70
N ALA A 278 -3.60 13.64 -5.98
CA ALA A 278 -4.74 12.90 -6.52
C ALA A 278 -5.42 13.65 -7.65
N ARG A 279 -5.60 14.97 -7.52
CA ARG A 279 -6.17 15.82 -8.58
C ARG A 279 -5.27 15.89 -9.81
N ARG A 280 -3.95 15.92 -9.60
CA ARG A 280 -2.97 15.97 -10.68
C ARG A 280 -2.84 14.64 -11.45
N THR A 281 -2.99 13.51 -10.74
CA THR A 281 -2.81 12.16 -11.30
C THR A 281 -4.12 11.43 -11.58
N TYR A 282 -5.27 12.05 -11.27
CA TYR A 282 -6.61 11.47 -11.37
C TYR A 282 -6.74 10.14 -10.60
N SER A 283 -6.05 10.01 -9.48
CA SER A 283 -6.00 8.79 -8.67
C SER A 283 -7.00 8.83 -7.52
N TYR A 284 -8.01 7.96 -7.57
CA TYR A 284 -8.97 7.78 -6.48
C TYR A 284 -8.31 7.30 -5.17
N VAL A 285 -7.24 6.50 -5.27
CA VAL A 285 -6.54 5.94 -4.09
C VAL A 285 -5.96 7.05 -3.24
N PHE A 286 -5.22 7.97 -3.85
CA PHE A 286 -4.60 9.09 -3.12
C PHE A 286 -5.65 10.07 -2.59
N LEU A 287 -6.75 10.29 -3.34
CA LEU A 287 -7.87 11.11 -2.85
C LEU A 287 -8.50 10.51 -1.61
N LEU A 288 -8.82 9.20 -1.66
CA LEU A 288 -9.44 8.50 -0.56
C LEU A 288 -8.56 8.51 0.69
N LEU A 289 -7.25 8.22 0.53
CA LEU A 289 -6.29 8.27 1.65
C LEU A 289 -6.20 9.66 2.26
N GLY A 290 -6.03 10.69 1.43
CA GLY A 290 -5.93 12.06 1.92
C GLY A 290 -7.18 12.52 2.67
N VAL A 291 -8.37 12.20 2.15
CA VAL A 291 -9.63 12.55 2.81
C VAL A 291 -9.84 11.74 4.08
N LEU A 292 -9.59 10.43 4.08
CA LEU A 292 -9.76 9.55 5.23
C LEU A 292 -8.91 10.02 6.42
N TYR A 293 -7.60 10.21 6.21
CA TYR A 293 -6.71 10.61 7.30
C TYR A 293 -6.87 12.09 7.68
N GLY A 294 -7.18 12.96 6.70
CA GLY A 294 -7.56 14.34 6.98
C GLY A 294 -8.81 14.42 7.86
N TYR A 295 -9.81 13.60 7.58
CA TYR A 295 -11.01 13.47 8.41
C TYR A 295 -10.67 12.95 9.82
N THR A 296 -9.83 11.93 9.93
CA THR A 296 -9.42 11.36 11.23
C THR A 296 -8.76 12.43 12.13
N VAL A 297 -7.86 13.24 11.58
CA VAL A 297 -7.20 14.29 12.38
C VAL A 297 -8.12 15.43 12.74
N VAL A 298 -9.06 15.81 11.86
CA VAL A 298 -10.07 16.82 12.18
C VAL A 298 -10.98 16.30 13.29
N THR A 299 -11.38 15.04 13.24
CA THR A 299 -12.16 14.38 14.29
C THR A 299 -11.41 14.42 15.63
N TYR A 300 -10.12 14.05 15.63
CA TYR A 300 -9.28 14.12 16.83
C TYR A 300 -9.27 15.54 17.44
N LEU A 301 -9.05 16.57 16.61
CA LEU A 301 -9.01 17.97 17.08
C LEU A 301 -10.37 18.44 17.65
N VAL A 302 -11.48 17.99 17.05
CA VAL A 302 -12.82 18.32 17.57
C VAL A 302 -13.05 17.65 18.92
N PHE A 303 -12.66 16.38 19.10
CA PHE A 303 -12.77 15.70 20.38
C PHE A 303 -11.89 16.34 21.45
N GLU A 304 -10.67 16.72 21.11
CA GLU A 304 -9.76 17.46 22.00
C GLU A 304 -10.38 18.81 22.42
N LEU A 305 -11.03 19.51 21.49
CA LEU A 305 -11.77 20.75 21.80
C LEU A 305 -12.94 20.50 22.73
N ILE A 306 -13.74 19.46 22.47
CA ILE A 306 -14.89 19.06 23.28
C ILE A 306 -14.43 18.76 24.72
N ASP A 307 -13.36 17.99 24.88
CA ASP A 307 -12.82 17.63 26.19
C ASP A 307 -12.38 18.88 26.97
N ARG A 308 -11.67 19.80 26.34
CA ARG A 308 -11.26 21.08 26.94
C ARG A 308 -12.45 21.97 27.33
N LEU A 309 -13.53 21.97 26.55
CA LEU A 309 -14.74 22.73 26.88
C LEU A 309 -15.49 22.11 28.07
N HIS A 310 -15.57 20.77 28.10
CA HIS A 310 -16.28 20.04 29.15
C HIS A 310 -15.67 20.24 30.53
N THR A 311 -14.36 20.35 30.64
CA THR A 311 -13.63 20.49 31.91
C THR A 311 -13.69 21.88 32.54
N ASN A 312 -14.09 22.92 31.81
CA ASN A 312 -13.92 24.31 32.26
C ASN A 312 -15.10 24.95 33.01
N SER A 313 -16.33 24.51 32.80
CA SER A 313 -17.53 25.05 33.50
C SER A 313 -18.83 24.29 33.15
N SER A 314 -19.90 24.47 33.91
CA SER A 314 -21.24 23.95 33.59
C SER A 314 -21.80 24.47 32.25
N PHE A 315 -21.47 25.69 31.87
CA PHE A 315 -21.77 26.24 30.55
C PHE A 315 -20.95 25.55 29.45
N GLY A 316 -19.69 25.21 29.77
CA GLY A 316 -18.82 24.46 28.86
C GLY A 316 -19.33 23.04 28.54
N SER A 317 -19.99 22.37 29.50
CA SER A 317 -20.59 21.06 29.25
C SER A 317 -21.76 21.12 28.26
N ALA A 318 -22.66 22.08 28.39
CA ALA A 318 -23.77 22.28 27.43
C ALA A 318 -23.25 22.66 26.03
N LEU A 319 -22.21 23.49 25.97
CA LEU A 319 -21.57 23.86 24.71
C LEU A 319 -20.86 22.66 24.04
N SER A 320 -20.20 21.79 24.82
CA SER A 320 -19.53 20.60 24.31
C SER A 320 -20.53 19.60 23.69
N GLU A 321 -21.69 19.37 24.32
CA GLU A 321 -22.74 18.54 23.77
C GLU A 321 -23.32 19.09 22.46
N PHE A 322 -23.51 20.39 22.40
CA PHE A 322 -23.97 21.06 21.18
C PHE A 322 -22.95 20.92 20.05
N VAL A 323 -21.67 21.18 20.30
CA VAL A 323 -20.59 21.03 19.32
C VAL A 323 -20.51 19.59 18.84
N PHE A 324 -20.60 18.60 19.73
CA PHE A 324 -20.64 17.19 19.38
C PHE A 324 -21.78 16.85 18.43
N MET A 325 -23.00 17.29 18.75
CA MET A 325 -24.18 17.03 17.92
C MET A 325 -24.05 17.67 16.53
N VAL A 326 -23.63 18.92 16.45
CA VAL A 326 -23.40 19.61 15.17
C VAL A 326 -22.33 18.94 14.36
N TYR A 327 -21.25 18.49 15.00
CA TYR A 327 -20.16 17.77 14.34
C TYR A 327 -20.64 16.44 13.72
N ILE A 328 -21.37 15.62 14.47
CA ILE A 328 -21.89 14.34 13.96
C ILE A 328 -22.84 14.56 12.77
N MET A 329 -23.74 15.53 12.88
CA MET A 329 -24.66 15.83 11.77
C MET A 329 -23.93 16.33 10.53
N SER A 330 -22.98 17.26 10.69
CA SER A 330 -22.23 17.83 9.58
C SER A 330 -21.31 16.81 8.91
N THR A 331 -20.66 15.93 9.67
CA THR A 331 -19.79 14.88 9.11
C THR A 331 -20.59 13.82 8.36
N THR A 332 -21.76 13.43 8.85
CA THR A 332 -22.63 12.50 8.14
C THR A 332 -23.03 13.04 6.77
N VAL A 333 -23.49 14.31 6.73
CA VAL A 333 -23.81 14.98 5.45
C VAL A 333 -22.57 15.13 4.57
N GLY A 334 -21.44 15.51 5.16
CA GLY A 334 -20.16 15.67 4.45
C GLY A 334 -19.66 14.39 3.78
N ILE A 335 -19.72 13.25 4.48
CA ILE A 335 -19.35 11.94 3.93
C ILE A 335 -20.24 11.56 2.75
N VAL A 336 -21.58 11.69 2.90
CA VAL A 336 -22.50 11.39 1.80
C VAL A 336 -22.25 12.31 0.61
N ALA A 337 -22.12 13.62 0.84
CA ALA A 337 -21.82 14.60 -0.20
C ALA A 337 -20.49 14.32 -0.91
N PHE A 338 -19.45 13.89 -0.18
CA PHE A 338 -18.17 13.50 -0.75
C PHE A 338 -18.31 12.31 -1.70
N PHE A 339 -18.95 11.21 -1.27
CA PHE A 339 -19.11 10.02 -2.10
C PHE A 339 -19.96 10.28 -3.35
N VAL A 340 -21.04 11.05 -3.23
CA VAL A 340 -21.89 11.45 -4.36
C VAL A 340 -21.11 12.30 -5.38
N ASN A 341 -20.23 13.17 -4.91
CA ASN A 341 -19.49 14.10 -5.76
C ASN A 341 -18.04 13.71 -6.02
N ILE A 342 -17.58 12.52 -5.64
CA ILE A 342 -16.18 12.09 -5.72
C ILE A 342 -15.57 12.29 -7.12
N LYS A 343 -16.37 12.09 -8.18
CA LYS A 343 -15.96 12.31 -9.58
C LYS A 343 -15.70 13.79 -9.89
N LYS A 344 -16.45 14.70 -9.26
CA LYS A 344 -16.28 16.16 -9.43
C LYS A 344 -15.00 16.65 -8.76
N PHE A 345 -14.62 16.06 -7.62
CA PHE A 345 -13.40 16.41 -6.89
C PHE A 345 -12.11 16.09 -7.68
N LEU A 346 -12.15 15.10 -8.57
CA LEU A 346 -11.02 14.72 -9.42
C LEU A 346 -10.97 15.46 -10.76
N ARG A 347 -12.04 16.12 -11.18
CA ARG A 347 -12.02 16.92 -12.41
C ARG A 347 -11.31 18.25 -12.13
N PRO A 348 -10.34 18.68 -12.98
CA PRO A 348 -9.86 20.04 -12.91
C PRO A 348 -11.02 20.99 -13.26
N SER A 349 -11.13 22.06 -12.49
CA SER A 349 -12.02 23.19 -12.76
C SER A 349 -11.59 23.88 -14.05
#